data_fe4409661c2b6675f223a0bb66ee81d7
#
_entry.id   fe4409661c2b6675f223a0bb66ee81d7
#
_cell.length_a   1.000
_cell.length_b   1.000
_cell.length_c   1.000
_cell.angle_alpha   90.00
_cell.angle_beta   90.00
_cell.angle_gamma   90.00
#
_symmetry.space_group_name_H-M   'P 1'
#
loop_
_entity.id
_entity.type
_entity.pdbx_description
1 polymer ?
#
loop_
_entity_poly.entity_id
_entity_poly.type
_entity_poly.pdbx_seq_one_letter_code
_entity_poly.pdbx_strand_id
1 'polypeptide(L)'
;MKKEEKRSTYIFNAFYDLLIDNYRQQHEIGWYAEKLCLTPKYFSGVIRQITGKSAAQWINEILILHAKRLLYTRFDMNVQQIAYELGFKGSANFCRFFKDQTGLRPSEYRKGQTT
;
A
#
# COMPACT_ATOMS: atom_id res chain seq x y z
N MET A 1 17.42 -20.02 -15.57
CA MET A 1 17.50 -19.59 -14.19
C MET A 1 17.88 -18.13 -14.04
N LYS A 2 19.02 -17.70 -14.55
CA LYS A 2 19.40 -16.27 -14.48
C LYS A 2 18.40 -15.36 -15.22
N LYS A 3 17.83 -15.82 -16.33
CA LYS A 3 16.83 -15.05 -17.07
C LYS A 3 15.56 -14.87 -16.28
N GLU A 4 15.12 -15.90 -15.56
CA GLU A 4 13.91 -15.83 -14.75
C GLU A 4 14.11 -14.92 -13.55
N GLU A 5 15.29 -14.99 -12.91
CA GLU A 5 15.59 -14.10 -11.79
C GLU A 5 15.65 -12.65 -12.23
N LYS A 6 16.25 -12.36 -13.38
CA LYS A 6 16.30 -11.01 -13.92
C LYS A 6 14.92 -10.50 -14.28
N ARG A 7 14.10 -11.37 -14.88
CA ARG A 7 12.72 -11.02 -15.23
C ARG A 7 11.90 -10.75 -13.98
N SER A 8 12.02 -11.61 -12.96
CA SER A 8 11.30 -11.44 -11.70
C SER A 8 11.71 -10.16 -11.00
N THR A 9 13.00 -9.85 -10.97
CA THR A 9 13.50 -8.62 -10.40
C THR A 9 12.98 -7.41 -11.16
N TYR A 10 12.95 -7.48 -12.49
CA TYR A 10 12.40 -6.42 -13.33
C TYR A 10 10.93 -6.19 -13.01
N ILE A 11 10.15 -7.28 -12.89
CA ILE A 11 8.74 -7.18 -12.59
C ILE A 11 8.52 -6.53 -11.22
N PHE A 12 9.30 -6.94 -10.22
CA PHE A 12 9.19 -6.33 -8.89
C PHE A 12 9.53 -4.84 -8.93
N ASN A 13 10.63 -4.49 -9.58
CA ASN A 13 11.04 -3.08 -9.64
C ASN A 13 10.00 -2.23 -10.37
N ALA A 14 9.44 -2.74 -11.46
CA ALA A 14 8.40 -2.04 -12.19
C ALA A 14 7.12 -1.88 -11.34
N PHE A 15 6.76 -2.94 -10.61
CA PHE A 15 5.63 -2.87 -9.68
C PHE A 15 5.88 -1.82 -8.61
N TYR A 16 7.05 -1.83 -7.99
CA TYR A 16 7.37 -0.90 -6.91
C TYR A 16 7.30 0.55 -7.40
N ASP A 17 7.86 0.82 -8.57
CA ASP A 17 7.81 2.16 -9.16
C ASP A 17 6.36 2.61 -9.40
N LEU A 18 5.53 1.70 -9.95
CA LEU A 18 4.11 2.00 -10.14
C LEU A 18 3.40 2.23 -8.81
N LEU A 19 3.75 1.44 -7.80
CA LEU A 19 3.13 1.56 -6.48
C LEU A 19 3.44 2.90 -5.85
N ILE A 20 4.68 3.32 -5.88
CA ILE A 20 5.09 4.61 -5.32
C ILE A 20 4.35 5.77 -6.01
N ASP A 21 4.14 5.67 -7.32
CA ASP A 21 3.47 6.73 -8.07
C ASP A 21 1.96 6.70 -7.97
N ASN A 22 1.36 5.54 -7.59
CA ASN A 22 -0.08 5.36 -7.70
C ASN A 22 -0.77 4.87 -6.42
N TYR A 23 -0.07 4.72 -5.30
CA TYR A 23 -0.66 4.13 -4.09
C TYR A 23 -1.88 4.91 -3.59
N ARG A 24 -1.94 6.21 -3.85
CA ARG A 24 -3.06 7.03 -3.40
C ARG A 24 -4.36 6.73 -4.13
N GLN A 25 -4.27 6.36 -5.40
CA GLN A 25 -5.46 6.13 -6.23
C GLN A 25 -5.73 4.65 -6.47
N GLN A 26 -4.71 3.79 -6.41
CA GLN A 26 -4.84 2.41 -6.86
C GLN A 26 -4.43 1.42 -5.76
N HIS A 27 -5.42 0.73 -5.20
CA HIS A 27 -5.23 -0.22 -4.12
C HIS A 27 -5.38 -1.68 -4.55
N GLU A 28 -5.78 -1.93 -5.81
CA GLU A 28 -6.12 -3.27 -6.28
C GLU A 28 -4.96 -3.91 -7.04
N ILE A 29 -4.68 -5.17 -6.71
CA ILE A 29 -3.61 -5.94 -7.36
C ILE A 29 -3.82 -5.99 -8.87
N GLY A 30 -5.07 -6.16 -9.30
CA GLY A 30 -5.40 -6.28 -10.71
C GLY A 30 -4.97 -5.08 -11.54
N TRP A 31 -5.06 -3.90 -10.97
CA TRP A 31 -4.64 -2.69 -11.69
C TRP A 31 -3.14 -2.73 -12.00
N TYR A 32 -2.33 -3.13 -11.01
CA TYR A 32 -0.88 -3.21 -11.20
C TYR A 32 -0.50 -4.30 -12.17
N ALA A 33 -1.13 -5.46 -12.06
CA ALA A 33 -0.88 -6.57 -12.98
C ALA A 33 -1.20 -6.15 -14.42
N GLU A 34 -2.33 -5.47 -14.62
CA GLU A 34 -2.74 -5.00 -15.95
C GLU A 34 -1.73 -4.03 -16.52
N LYS A 35 -1.25 -3.09 -15.73
CA LYS A 35 -0.23 -2.13 -16.18
C LYS A 35 1.06 -2.82 -16.61
N LEU A 36 1.37 -3.95 -16.00
CA LEU A 36 2.56 -4.73 -16.33
C LEU A 36 2.30 -5.77 -17.41
N CYS A 37 1.08 -5.79 -17.95
CA CYS A 37 0.66 -6.75 -18.99
C CYS A 37 0.77 -8.20 -18.50
N LEU A 38 0.47 -8.43 -17.23
CA LEU A 38 0.52 -9.75 -16.61
C LEU A 38 -0.85 -10.11 -16.03
N THR A 39 -1.11 -11.41 -15.94
CA THR A 39 -2.30 -11.86 -15.22
C THR A 39 -2.08 -11.62 -13.73
N PRO A 40 -3.16 -11.35 -12.95
CA PRO A 40 -3.01 -11.18 -11.50
C PRO A 40 -2.36 -12.38 -10.83
N LYS A 41 -2.70 -13.59 -11.27
CA LYS A 41 -2.15 -14.81 -10.69
C LYS A 41 -0.63 -14.91 -10.89
N TYR A 42 -0.17 -14.68 -12.12
CA TYR A 42 1.26 -14.74 -12.43
C TYR A 42 2.01 -13.65 -11.68
N PHE A 43 1.49 -12.43 -11.74
CA PHE A 43 2.07 -11.28 -11.05
C PHE A 43 2.22 -11.55 -9.55
N SER A 44 1.13 -12.00 -8.89
CA SER A 44 1.14 -12.28 -7.46
C SER A 44 2.16 -13.35 -7.11
N GLY A 45 2.27 -14.39 -7.94
CA GLY A 45 3.24 -15.46 -7.72
C GLY A 45 4.67 -14.98 -7.79
N VAL A 46 4.98 -14.13 -8.79
CA VAL A 46 6.32 -13.57 -8.94
C VAL A 46 6.70 -12.71 -7.74
N ILE A 47 5.79 -11.83 -7.32
CA ILE A 47 6.09 -10.93 -6.19
C ILE A 47 6.34 -11.73 -4.92
N ARG A 48 5.49 -12.72 -4.64
CA ARG A 48 5.66 -13.56 -3.45
C ARG A 48 6.97 -14.36 -3.51
N GLN A 49 7.30 -14.88 -4.67
CA GLN A 49 8.50 -15.69 -4.84
C GLN A 49 9.77 -14.87 -4.61
N ILE A 50 9.83 -13.64 -5.13
CA ILE A 50 11.05 -12.86 -5.05
C ILE A 50 11.18 -12.08 -3.75
N THR A 51 10.05 -11.73 -3.10
CA THR A 51 10.09 -10.87 -1.89
C THR A 51 9.66 -11.56 -0.62
N GLY A 52 9.00 -12.71 -0.72
CA GLY A 52 8.41 -13.38 0.43
C GLY A 52 7.10 -12.78 0.91
N LYS A 53 6.69 -11.65 0.33
CA LYS A 53 5.43 -10.97 0.68
C LYS A 53 4.51 -10.95 -0.53
N SER A 54 3.20 -10.97 -0.28
CA SER A 54 2.24 -10.84 -1.37
C SER A 54 2.22 -9.40 -1.90
N ALA A 55 1.74 -9.22 -3.12
CA ALA A 55 1.57 -7.89 -3.68
C ALA A 55 0.61 -7.06 -2.83
N ALA A 56 -0.44 -7.68 -2.30
CA ALA A 56 -1.38 -7.00 -1.40
C ALA A 56 -0.68 -6.48 -0.15
N GLN A 57 0.22 -7.27 0.43
CA GLN A 57 1.00 -6.82 1.59
C GLN A 57 1.86 -5.62 1.26
N TRP A 58 2.49 -5.60 0.09
CA TRP A 58 3.28 -4.44 -0.34
C TRP A 58 2.44 -3.19 -0.45
N ILE A 59 1.26 -3.30 -1.06
CA ILE A 59 0.33 -2.17 -1.20
C ILE A 59 -0.10 -1.68 0.19
N ASN A 60 -0.49 -2.60 1.06
CA ASN A 60 -0.94 -2.26 2.42
C ASN A 60 0.17 -1.60 3.23
N GLU A 61 1.39 -2.10 3.14
CA GLU A 61 2.51 -1.54 3.90
C GLU A 61 2.85 -0.13 3.44
N ILE A 62 2.80 0.14 2.14
CA ILE A 62 3.02 1.49 1.62
C ILE A 62 1.92 2.43 2.09
N LEU A 63 0.66 1.99 2.03
CA LEU A 63 -0.46 2.80 2.52
C LEU A 63 -0.33 3.12 4.00
N ILE A 64 0.04 2.12 4.81
CA ILE A 64 0.21 2.31 6.25
C ILE A 64 1.37 3.25 6.54
N LEU A 65 2.47 3.11 5.83
CA LEU A 65 3.62 3.99 6.00
C LEU A 65 3.23 5.45 5.79
N HIS A 66 2.51 5.73 4.71
CA HIS A 66 2.09 7.08 4.39
C HIS A 66 0.97 7.56 5.32
N ALA A 67 0.08 6.66 5.74
CA ALA A 67 -0.96 7.01 6.73
C ALA A 67 -0.32 7.46 8.04
N LYS A 68 0.64 6.70 8.54
CA LYS A 68 1.34 7.06 9.76
C LYS A 68 2.06 8.40 9.63
N ARG A 69 2.69 8.60 8.49
CA ARG A 69 3.40 9.85 8.22
C ARG A 69 2.46 11.05 8.24
N LEU A 70 1.30 10.94 7.58
CA LEU A 70 0.31 12.03 7.58
C LEU A 70 -0.26 12.27 8.96
N LEU A 71 -0.57 11.20 9.69
CA LEU A 71 -1.08 11.32 11.06
C LEU A 71 -0.07 11.99 11.99
N TYR A 72 1.21 11.74 11.76
CA TYR A 72 2.29 12.27 12.60
C TYR A 72 2.66 13.71 12.23
N THR A 73 2.61 14.07 10.95
CA THR A 73 3.14 15.37 10.48
C THR A 73 2.06 16.37 10.11
N ARG A 74 0.89 15.92 9.67
CA ARG A 74 -0.14 16.80 9.13
C ARG A 74 -1.29 16.95 10.12
N PHE A 75 -1.01 17.67 11.23
CA PHE A 75 -2.04 17.91 12.25
C PHE A 75 -3.13 18.86 11.77
N ASP A 76 -2.90 19.56 10.67
CA ASP A 76 -3.91 20.38 9.98
C ASP A 76 -4.95 19.53 9.26
N MET A 77 -4.68 18.23 9.06
CA MET A 77 -5.62 17.31 8.43
C MET A 77 -6.29 16.43 9.48
N ASN A 78 -7.61 16.32 9.40
CA ASN A 78 -8.32 15.35 10.24
C ASN A 78 -8.28 13.96 9.61
N VAL A 79 -8.75 12.96 10.34
CA VAL A 79 -8.71 11.56 9.89
C VAL A 79 -9.47 11.38 8.56
N GLN A 80 -10.60 12.07 8.40
CA GLN A 80 -11.40 11.99 7.16
C GLN A 80 -10.62 12.54 5.97
N GLN A 81 -9.93 13.65 6.16
CA GLN A 81 -9.11 14.24 5.09
C GLN A 81 -7.95 13.33 4.71
N ILE A 82 -7.31 12.71 5.71
CA ILE A 82 -6.22 11.76 5.46
C ILE A 82 -6.75 10.54 4.69
N ALA A 83 -7.91 10.02 5.10
CA ALA A 83 -8.53 8.89 4.40
C ALA A 83 -8.75 9.22 2.92
N TYR A 84 -9.27 10.41 2.65
CA TYR A 84 -9.52 10.86 1.29
C TYR A 84 -8.22 11.02 0.51
N GLU A 85 -7.20 11.60 1.14
CA GLU A 85 -5.87 11.78 0.52
C GLU A 85 -5.26 10.45 0.10
N LEU A 86 -5.51 9.39 0.86
CA LEU A 86 -4.98 8.07 0.59
C LEU A 86 -5.88 7.22 -0.32
N GLY A 87 -6.94 7.82 -0.87
CA GLY A 87 -7.79 7.15 -1.84
C GLY A 87 -8.90 6.28 -1.27
N PHE A 88 -9.19 6.39 0.02
CA PHE A 88 -10.29 5.65 0.63
C PHE A 88 -11.61 6.38 0.37
N LYS A 89 -12.67 5.61 0.17
CA LYS A 89 -13.99 6.17 -0.12
C LYS A 89 -14.64 6.85 1.08
N GLY A 90 -14.16 6.55 2.28
CA GLY A 90 -14.69 7.17 3.50
C GLY A 90 -13.79 6.88 4.67
N SER A 91 -13.96 7.67 5.74
CA SER A 91 -13.14 7.51 6.93
C SER A 91 -13.36 6.16 7.62
N ALA A 92 -14.57 5.60 7.52
CA ALA A 92 -14.87 4.30 8.12
C ALA A 92 -14.01 3.18 7.49
N ASN A 93 -13.89 3.20 6.16
CA ASN A 93 -13.07 2.21 5.46
C ASN A 93 -11.59 2.35 5.83
N PHE A 94 -11.12 3.58 5.89
CA PHE A 94 -9.74 3.86 6.28
C PHE A 94 -9.47 3.42 7.72
N CYS A 95 -10.36 3.76 8.65
CA CYS A 95 -10.19 3.41 10.06
C CYS A 95 -10.15 1.90 10.26
N ARG A 96 -11.01 1.18 9.56
CA ARG A 96 -11.01 -0.29 9.62
C ARG A 96 -9.72 -0.85 9.08
N PHE A 97 -9.30 -0.37 7.92
CA PHE A 97 -8.03 -0.78 7.30
C PHE A 97 -6.85 -0.54 8.24
N PHE A 98 -6.76 0.68 8.77
CA PHE A 98 -5.64 1.06 9.65
C PHE A 98 -5.62 0.22 10.92
N LYS A 99 -6.78 0.00 11.53
CA LYS A 99 -6.87 -0.81 12.74
C LYS A 99 -6.51 -2.28 12.46
N ASP A 100 -6.97 -2.82 11.32
CA ASP A 100 -6.63 -4.19 10.95
C ASP A 100 -5.13 -4.36 10.73
N GLN A 101 -4.47 -3.35 10.19
CA GLN A 101 -3.04 -3.43 9.90
C GLN A 101 -2.15 -3.12 11.12
N THR A 102 -2.58 -2.25 12.01
CA THR A 102 -1.73 -1.74 13.09
C THR A 102 -2.22 -2.10 14.50
N GLY A 103 -3.47 -2.52 14.64
CA GLY A 103 -4.09 -2.76 15.93
C GLY A 103 -4.65 -1.51 16.60
N LEU A 104 -4.44 -0.34 16.03
CA LEU A 104 -4.89 0.93 16.60
C LEU A 104 -5.76 1.69 15.60
N ARG A 105 -6.71 2.45 16.11
CA ARG A 105 -7.45 3.40 15.28
C ARG A 105 -6.52 4.56 14.91
N PRO A 106 -6.74 5.21 13.76
CA PRO A 106 -5.91 6.36 13.38
C PRO A 106 -5.86 7.45 14.45
N SER A 107 -7.00 7.75 15.09
CA SER A 107 -7.06 8.76 16.14
C SER A 107 -6.23 8.36 17.35
N GLU A 108 -6.25 7.09 17.72
CA GLU A 108 -5.45 6.56 18.82
C GLU A 108 -3.96 6.65 18.50
N TYR A 109 -3.59 6.29 17.29
CA TYR A 109 -2.21 6.38 16.84
C TYR A 109 -1.71 7.83 16.90
N ARG A 110 -2.50 8.76 16.38
CA ARG A 110 -2.15 10.18 16.38
C ARG A 110 -1.98 10.70 17.79
N LYS A 111 -2.89 10.34 18.69
CA LYS A 111 -2.86 10.78 20.08
C LYS A 111 -1.59 10.26 20.76
N GLY A 112 -1.21 9.01 20.50
CA GLY A 112 0.02 8.44 21.05
C GLY A 112 1.28 9.17 20.60
N GLN A 113 1.25 9.77 19.41
CA GLN A 113 2.40 10.51 18.87
C GLN A 113 2.51 11.93 19.45
N THR A 114 1.46 12.44 20.09
CA THR A 114 1.48 13.79 20.65
C THR A 114 1.93 13.81 22.13
N THR A 115 2.06 12.65 22.73
CA THR A 115 2.58 12.55 24.08
C THR A 115 4.07 12.23 24.07
#